data_e1751b33b48798cc10945821f18aae51
#
_entry.id   e1751b33b48798cc10945821f18aae51
#
_cell.length_a   1.000
_cell.length_b   1.000
_cell.length_c   1.000
_cell.angle_alpha   90.00
_cell.angle_beta   90.00
_cell.angle_gamma   90.00
#
_symmetry.space_group_name_H-M   'P 1'
#
loop_
_entity.id
_entity.type
_entity.pdbx_description
1 polymer ?
#
loop_
_entity_poly.entity_id
_entity_poly.type
_entity_poly.pdbx_seq_one_letter_code
_entity_poly.pdbx_strand_id
1 'polypeptide(L)'
;MNTPKTSALPILIVDDEEIVLVALRDTLLHEGYNIVSSPHAVHALSVLEEQQFSVVITDQQMPMVSGVEFLAQVRQIQPEATRILITAVLNLGTLIDAINKAEIHRFVVKPWSREELLAAVKSAVERFDSISNNTRLLSQTMTMNHELQKTNRALEDQVARLAAENARSRQPSGQAPLAG
;
A
#
# COMPACT_ATOMS: atom_id res chain seq x y z
N MET A 1 -1.58 27.39 11.05
CA MET A 1 -0.47 26.76 10.32
C MET A 1 -0.79 25.28 10.24
N ASN A 2 -1.34 24.85 9.09
CA ASN A 2 -1.71 23.48 8.84
C ASN A 2 -0.46 22.79 8.29
N THR A 3 0.26 22.02 9.11
CA THR A 3 1.29 21.15 8.60
C THR A 3 0.63 20.15 7.64
N PRO A 4 1.03 20.09 6.37
CA PRO A 4 0.54 19.03 5.50
C PRO A 4 0.97 17.71 6.11
N LYS A 5 0.03 16.80 6.34
CA LYS A 5 0.34 15.40 6.61
C LYS A 5 0.90 14.81 5.31
N THR A 6 2.17 15.06 5.09
CA THR A 6 2.91 14.49 3.97
C THR A 6 3.10 13.01 4.29
N SER A 7 2.69 12.13 3.40
CA SER A 7 3.08 10.71 3.47
C SER A 7 4.60 10.64 3.65
N ALA A 8 5.07 9.79 4.54
CA ALA A 8 6.52 9.60 4.75
C ALA A 8 7.23 9.07 3.50
N LEU A 9 6.49 8.46 2.55
CA LEU A 9 7.03 7.92 1.31
C LEU A 9 7.04 8.97 0.19
N PRO A 10 8.06 8.94 -0.67
CA PRO A 10 8.18 9.88 -1.77
C PRO A 10 7.15 9.64 -2.88
N ILE A 11 7.05 10.63 -3.76
CA ILE A 11 6.30 10.58 -5.02
C ILE A 11 7.28 10.37 -6.16
N LEU A 12 7.01 9.41 -7.03
CA LEU A 12 7.77 9.20 -8.27
C LEU A 12 7.09 9.92 -9.42
N ILE A 13 7.88 10.69 -10.18
CA ILE A 13 7.43 11.38 -11.41
C ILE A 13 8.21 10.82 -12.59
N VAL A 14 7.51 10.45 -13.65
CA VAL A 14 8.11 9.90 -14.87
C VAL A 14 7.55 10.63 -16.09
N ASP A 15 8.40 11.34 -16.81
CA ASP A 15 8.05 12.06 -18.04
C ASP A 15 9.34 12.24 -18.84
N ASP A 16 9.33 12.02 -20.15
CA ASP A 16 10.51 12.15 -21.00
C ASP A 16 10.86 13.62 -21.33
N GLU A 17 9.94 14.53 -21.06
CA GLU A 17 10.16 15.97 -21.18
C GLU A 17 10.75 16.55 -19.87
N GLU A 18 12.04 16.90 -19.89
CA GLU A 18 12.72 17.46 -18.71
C GLU A 18 12.06 18.73 -18.16
N ILE A 19 11.51 19.55 -19.05
CA ILE A 19 10.77 20.78 -18.67
C ILE A 19 9.54 20.45 -17.83
N VAL A 20 8.84 19.36 -18.15
CA VAL A 20 7.67 18.86 -17.42
C VAL A 20 8.09 18.31 -16.06
N LEU A 21 9.17 17.52 -16.02
CA LEU A 21 9.74 17.00 -14.76
C LEU A 21 10.10 18.13 -13.80
N VAL A 22 10.76 19.17 -14.29
CA VAL A 22 11.14 20.34 -13.47
C VAL A 22 9.88 21.06 -12.94
N ALA A 23 8.90 21.32 -13.80
CA ALA A 23 7.66 22.02 -13.41
C ALA A 23 6.86 21.25 -12.36
N LEU A 24 6.69 19.93 -12.54
CA LEU A 24 6.01 19.05 -11.59
C LEU A 24 6.76 18.98 -10.27
N ARG A 25 8.07 18.74 -10.33
CA ARG A 25 8.93 18.64 -9.14
C ARG A 25 8.91 19.92 -8.31
N ASP A 26 9.13 21.06 -8.95
CA ASP A 26 9.17 22.35 -8.24
C ASP A 26 7.83 22.67 -7.59
N THR A 27 6.72 22.41 -8.31
CA THR A 27 5.37 22.60 -7.77
C THR A 27 5.15 21.76 -6.50
N LEU A 28 5.55 20.50 -6.51
CA LEU A 28 5.30 19.57 -5.42
C LEU A 28 6.29 19.71 -4.26
N LEU A 29 7.55 20.06 -4.54
CA LEU A 29 8.55 20.36 -3.50
C LEU A 29 8.13 21.59 -2.66
N HIS A 30 7.54 22.62 -3.27
CA HIS A 30 7.03 23.78 -2.55
C HIS A 30 5.89 23.46 -1.56
N GLU A 31 5.18 22.35 -1.80
CA GLU A 31 4.14 21.84 -0.90
C GLU A 31 4.68 20.87 0.16
N GLY A 32 6.01 20.61 0.16
CA GLY A 32 6.68 19.76 1.13
C GLY A 32 6.68 18.27 0.81
N TYR A 33 6.33 17.86 -0.42
CA TYR A 33 6.44 16.46 -0.83
C TYR A 33 7.88 16.07 -1.14
N ASN A 34 8.27 14.85 -0.81
CA ASN A 34 9.54 14.26 -1.26
C ASN A 34 9.35 13.73 -2.68
N ILE A 35 10.22 14.14 -3.60
CA ILE A 35 10.07 13.83 -5.02
C ILE A 35 11.30 13.08 -5.54
N VAL A 36 11.05 11.99 -6.24
CA VAL A 36 12.01 11.31 -7.11
C VAL A 36 11.50 11.46 -8.54
N SER A 37 12.38 11.82 -9.48
CA SER A 37 12.01 12.00 -10.88
C SER A 37 12.89 11.16 -11.79
N SER A 38 12.32 10.63 -12.85
CA SER A 38 13.03 9.87 -13.87
C SER A 38 12.54 10.25 -15.27
N PRO A 39 13.44 10.52 -16.23
CA PRO A 39 13.06 10.76 -17.62
C PRO A 39 12.76 9.47 -18.39
N HIS A 40 12.96 8.30 -17.80
CA HIS A 40 12.84 7.02 -18.49
C HIS A 40 12.03 6.01 -17.66
N ALA A 41 11.00 5.43 -18.29
CA ALA A 41 10.15 4.41 -17.65
C ALA A 41 10.96 3.18 -17.17
N VAL A 42 11.92 2.71 -17.94
CA VAL A 42 12.76 1.54 -17.59
C VAL A 42 13.57 1.81 -16.31
N HIS A 43 14.19 2.98 -16.20
CA HIS A 43 14.91 3.37 -14.99
C HIS A 43 13.96 3.54 -13.80
N ALA A 44 12.79 4.11 -14.02
CA ALA A 44 11.76 4.25 -12.99
C ALA A 44 11.29 2.91 -12.42
N LEU A 45 11.20 1.86 -13.26
CA LEU A 45 10.87 0.51 -12.80
C LEU A 45 11.95 -0.06 -11.89
N SER A 46 13.24 0.12 -12.21
CA SER A 46 14.33 -0.32 -11.33
C SER A 46 14.29 0.40 -9.98
N VAL A 47 14.00 1.70 -9.98
CA VAL A 47 13.86 2.47 -8.74
C VAL A 47 12.67 1.99 -7.89
N LEU A 48 11.56 1.55 -8.53
CA LEU A 48 10.40 0.98 -7.86
C LEU A 48 10.69 -0.37 -7.19
N GLU A 49 11.66 -1.14 -7.68
CA GLU A 49 12.09 -2.38 -7.03
C GLU A 49 12.94 -2.12 -5.78
N GLU A 50 13.65 -1.00 -5.72
CA GLU A 50 14.56 -0.64 -4.63
C GLU A 50 13.91 0.22 -3.54
N GLN A 51 12.92 1.04 -3.91
CA GLN A 51 12.28 2.01 -3.01
C GLN A 51 10.77 2.02 -3.16
N GLN A 52 10.07 2.21 -2.04
CA GLN A 52 8.61 2.36 -2.03
C GLN A 52 8.17 3.81 -2.26
N PHE A 53 7.03 3.95 -2.94
CA PHE A 53 6.43 5.24 -3.26
C PHE A 53 4.97 5.30 -2.83
N SER A 54 4.52 6.48 -2.40
CA SER A 54 3.10 6.71 -2.08
C SER A 54 2.28 6.95 -3.34
N VAL A 55 2.85 7.71 -4.29
CA VAL A 55 2.20 8.10 -5.54
C VAL A 55 3.18 7.95 -6.69
N VAL A 56 2.70 7.47 -7.82
CA VAL A 56 3.43 7.45 -9.09
C VAL A 56 2.68 8.28 -10.11
N ILE A 57 3.35 9.27 -10.66
CA ILE A 57 2.82 10.19 -11.68
C ILE A 57 3.57 9.93 -12.97
N THR A 58 2.88 9.73 -14.08
CA THR A 58 3.55 9.53 -15.38
C THR A 58 2.80 10.23 -16.51
N ASP A 59 3.56 10.64 -17.53
CA ASP A 59 2.97 11.02 -18.81
C ASP A 59 2.42 9.81 -19.56
N GLN A 60 1.42 10.04 -20.40
CA GLN A 60 0.86 9.00 -21.28
C GLN A 60 1.77 8.69 -22.47
N GLN A 61 2.40 9.69 -23.03
CA GLN A 61 3.17 9.57 -24.27
C GLN A 61 4.67 9.57 -23.97
N MET A 62 5.21 8.41 -23.68
CA MET A 62 6.65 8.23 -23.48
C MET A 62 7.25 7.31 -24.54
N PRO A 63 8.53 7.46 -24.88
CA PRO A 63 9.23 6.55 -25.79
C PRO A 63 9.23 5.11 -25.26
N MET A 64 9.02 4.15 -26.15
CA MET A 64 9.07 2.70 -25.91
C MET A 64 7.90 2.11 -25.10
N VAL A 65 7.37 2.80 -24.09
CA VAL A 65 6.32 2.31 -23.21
C VAL A 65 5.34 3.42 -22.94
N SER A 66 4.05 3.18 -23.14
CA SER A 66 3.00 4.15 -22.79
C SER A 66 2.85 4.27 -21.27
N GLY A 67 2.36 5.44 -20.80
CA GLY A 67 2.10 5.65 -19.38
C GLY A 67 1.17 4.60 -18.77
N VAL A 68 0.14 4.16 -19.51
CA VAL A 68 -0.76 3.08 -19.05
C VAL A 68 -0.02 1.76 -18.88
N GLU A 69 0.84 1.38 -19.82
CA GLU A 69 1.63 0.15 -19.71
C GLU A 69 2.64 0.21 -18.57
N PHE A 70 3.28 1.36 -18.39
CA PHE A 70 4.16 1.62 -17.26
C PHE A 70 3.40 1.50 -15.92
N LEU A 71 2.26 2.16 -15.77
CA LEU A 71 1.46 2.10 -14.55
C LEU A 71 0.86 0.70 -14.28
N ALA A 72 0.62 -0.09 -15.32
CA ALA A 72 0.22 -1.49 -15.15
C ALA A 72 1.35 -2.33 -14.52
N GLN A 73 2.62 -2.06 -14.86
CA GLN A 73 3.78 -2.69 -14.22
C GLN A 73 3.98 -2.18 -12.79
N VAL A 74 3.82 -0.87 -12.56
CA VAL A 74 3.83 -0.27 -11.20
C VAL A 74 2.82 -0.97 -10.29
N ARG A 75 1.61 -1.25 -10.78
CA ARG A 75 0.58 -1.98 -10.04
C ARG A 75 1.04 -3.36 -9.58
N GLN A 76 1.84 -4.05 -10.38
CA GLN A 76 2.36 -5.38 -10.02
C GLN A 76 3.48 -5.30 -8.99
N ILE A 77 4.37 -4.30 -9.11
CA ILE A 77 5.51 -4.11 -8.22
C ILE A 77 5.07 -3.50 -6.88
N GLN A 78 4.26 -2.44 -6.93
CA GLN A 78 3.75 -1.71 -5.76
C GLN A 78 2.23 -1.49 -5.87
N PRO A 79 1.41 -2.49 -5.54
CA PRO A 79 -0.05 -2.41 -5.69
C PRO A 79 -0.69 -1.31 -4.86
N GLU A 80 -0.12 -0.95 -3.71
CA GLU A 80 -0.63 0.09 -2.82
C GLU A 80 -0.33 1.50 -3.33
N ALA A 81 0.74 1.70 -4.11
CA ALA A 81 1.10 3.00 -4.67
C ALA A 81 -0.06 3.55 -5.51
N THR A 82 -0.46 4.80 -5.26
CA THR A 82 -1.54 5.44 -6.01
C THR A 82 -1.01 5.98 -7.34
N ARG A 83 -1.73 5.77 -8.42
CA ARG A 83 -1.29 6.03 -9.80
C ARG A 83 -2.05 7.19 -10.42
N ILE A 84 -1.30 8.18 -10.93
CA ILE A 84 -1.82 9.35 -11.65
C ILE A 84 -1.26 9.33 -13.07
N LEU A 85 -2.14 9.50 -14.06
CA LEU A 85 -1.76 9.64 -15.46
C LEU A 85 -1.93 11.09 -15.91
N ILE A 86 -0.88 11.66 -16.48
CA ILE A 86 -0.92 12.95 -17.14
C ILE A 86 -1.07 12.71 -18.64
N THR A 87 -1.96 13.44 -19.31
CA THR A 87 -2.21 13.24 -20.74
C THR A 87 -2.65 14.52 -21.45
N ALA A 88 -2.23 14.71 -22.68
CA ALA A 88 -2.71 15.79 -23.52
C ALA A 88 -4.05 15.46 -24.20
N VAL A 89 -4.41 14.19 -24.30
CA VAL A 89 -5.60 13.73 -25.03
C VAL A 89 -6.40 12.74 -24.19
N LEU A 90 -7.64 13.07 -23.92
CA LEU A 90 -8.60 12.15 -23.32
C LEU A 90 -9.31 11.38 -24.45
N ASN A 91 -8.78 10.20 -24.78
CA ASN A 91 -9.48 9.25 -25.63
C ASN A 91 -10.22 8.24 -24.74
N LEU A 92 -11.51 8.02 -25.02
CA LEU A 92 -12.34 7.12 -24.20
C LEU A 92 -11.78 5.69 -24.12
N GLY A 93 -11.21 5.18 -25.20
CA GLY A 93 -10.55 3.86 -25.24
C GLY A 93 -9.34 3.79 -24.31
N THR A 94 -8.46 4.78 -24.37
CA THR A 94 -7.29 4.88 -23.49
C THR A 94 -7.70 5.01 -22.02
N LEU A 95 -8.78 5.74 -21.75
CA LEU A 95 -9.32 5.90 -20.40
C LEU A 95 -9.82 4.58 -19.82
N ILE A 96 -10.59 3.81 -20.60
CA ILE A 96 -11.09 2.50 -20.19
C ILE A 96 -9.95 1.51 -19.96
N ASP A 97 -8.97 1.48 -20.86
CA ASP A 97 -7.78 0.64 -20.71
C ASP A 97 -6.96 0.99 -19.47
N ALA A 98 -6.80 2.27 -19.21
CA ALA A 98 -6.08 2.78 -18.06
C ALA A 98 -6.74 2.39 -16.74
N ILE A 99 -8.06 2.51 -16.66
CA ILE A 99 -8.83 2.10 -15.48
C ILE A 99 -8.74 0.58 -15.27
N ASN A 100 -8.93 -0.20 -16.32
CA ASN A 100 -8.98 -1.66 -16.22
C ASN A 100 -7.61 -2.31 -15.99
N LYS A 101 -6.55 -1.83 -16.67
CA LYS A 101 -5.22 -2.43 -16.63
C LYS A 101 -4.35 -1.89 -15.49
N ALA A 102 -4.36 -0.58 -15.30
CA ALA A 102 -3.44 0.10 -14.37
C ALA A 102 -4.09 0.59 -13.08
N GLU A 103 -5.40 0.48 -12.92
CA GLU A 103 -6.16 1.02 -11.78
C GLU A 103 -5.77 2.49 -11.47
N ILE A 104 -5.81 3.32 -12.49
CA ILE A 104 -5.46 4.73 -12.35
C ILE A 104 -6.45 5.43 -11.43
N HIS A 105 -5.91 6.13 -10.44
CA HIS A 105 -6.72 6.87 -9.48
C HIS A 105 -7.22 8.21 -10.04
N ARG A 106 -6.35 8.93 -10.75
CA ARG A 106 -6.63 10.26 -11.30
C ARG A 106 -5.97 10.46 -12.65
N PHE A 107 -6.65 11.26 -13.46
CA PHE A 107 -6.11 11.83 -14.70
C PHE A 107 -5.90 13.33 -14.49
N VAL A 108 -4.79 13.83 -15.04
CA VAL A 108 -4.50 15.26 -15.13
C VAL A 108 -4.30 15.59 -16.60
N VAL A 109 -5.03 16.58 -17.12
CA VAL A 109 -5.00 16.91 -18.54
C VAL A 109 -4.00 18.03 -18.78
N LYS A 110 -3.11 17.86 -19.77
CA LYS A 110 -2.20 18.94 -20.24
C LYS A 110 -2.98 19.96 -21.09
N PRO A 111 -2.83 21.27 -20.88
CA PRO A 111 -2.10 21.92 -19.79
C PRO A 111 -2.92 21.93 -18.50
N TRP A 112 -2.28 21.65 -17.37
CA TRP A 112 -2.91 21.69 -16.06
C TRP A 112 -2.68 23.01 -15.32
N SER A 113 -3.57 23.35 -14.42
CA SER A 113 -3.34 24.39 -13.43
C SER A 113 -2.60 23.84 -12.21
N ARG A 114 -1.93 24.72 -11.44
CA ARG A 114 -1.30 24.33 -10.17
C ARG A 114 -2.32 23.69 -9.22
N GLU A 115 -3.49 24.26 -9.13
CA GLU A 115 -4.58 23.81 -8.25
C GLU A 115 -5.07 22.42 -8.62
N GLU A 116 -5.23 22.11 -9.91
CA GLU A 116 -5.65 20.78 -10.38
C GLU A 116 -4.61 19.71 -10.07
N LEU A 117 -3.33 20.01 -10.31
CA LEU A 117 -2.24 19.09 -9.99
C LEU A 117 -2.19 18.80 -8.48
N LEU A 118 -2.22 19.86 -7.67
CA LEU A 118 -2.17 19.70 -6.21
C LEU A 118 -3.38 18.96 -5.65
N ALA A 119 -4.58 19.21 -6.17
CA ALA A 119 -5.78 18.48 -5.77
C ALA A 119 -5.69 16.99 -6.14
N ALA A 120 -5.16 16.66 -7.32
CA ALA A 120 -4.96 15.29 -7.76
C ALA A 120 -3.94 14.57 -6.87
N VAL A 121 -2.81 15.19 -6.60
CA VAL A 121 -1.74 14.61 -5.76
C VAL A 121 -2.20 14.44 -4.32
N LYS A 122 -2.84 15.44 -3.73
CA LYS A 122 -3.38 15.35 -2.37
C LYS A 122 -4.37 14.20 -2.24
N SER A 123 -5.31 14.07 -3.16
CA SER A 123 -6.27 12.97 -3.18
C SER A 123 -5.59 11.61 -3.32
N ALA A 124 -4.51 11.53 -4.11
CA ALA A 124 -3.74 10.31 -4.29
C ALA A 124 -2.97 9.89 -3.02
N VAL A 125 -2.35 10.85 -2.32
CA VAL A 125 -1.67 10.60 -1.05
C VAL A 125 -2.66 10.15 0.02
N GLU A 126 -3.80 10.83 0.17
CA GLU A 126 -4.86 10.44 1.12
C GLU A 126 -5.38 9.01 0.86
N ARG A 127 -5.51 8.64 -0.43
CA ARG A 127 -5.88 7.28 -0.82
C ARG A 127 -4.81 6.26 -0.43
N PHE A 128 -3.54 6.56 -0.71
CA PHE A 128 -2.43 5.71 -0.32
C PHE A 128 -2.41 5.47 1.19
N ASP A 129 -2.50 6.54 1.99
CA ASP A 129 -2.52 6.46 3.46
C ASP A 129 -3.68 5.60 3.96
N SER A 130 -4.85 5.70 3.32
CA SER A 130 -6.02 4.90 3.68
C SER A 130 -5.81 3.41 3.37
N ILE A 131 -5.25 3.08 2.20
CA ILE A 131 -4.96 1.69 1.79
C ILE A 131 -3.89 1.09 2.71
N SER A 132 -2.78 1.79 2.89
CA SER A 132 -1.65 1.31 3.71
C SER A 132 -2.04 1.12 5.18
N ASN A 133 -2.84 2.02 5.74
CA ASN A 133 -3.38 1.87 7.09
C ASN A 133 -4.30 0.64 7.21
N ASN A 134 -5.17 0.40 6.22
CA ASN A 134 -6.05 -0.76 6.21
C ASN A 134 -5.25 -2.07 6.13
N THR A 135 -4.26 -2.16 5.24
CA THR A 135 -3.39 -3.34 5.10
C THR A 135 -2.64 -3.61 6.41
N ARG A 136 -2.11 -2.57 7.05
CA ARG A 136 -1.42 -2.68 8.33
C ARG A 136 -2.34 -3.18 9.45
N LEU A 137 -3.56 -2.64 9.55
CA LEU A 137 -4.54 -3.06 10.55
C LEU A 137 -4.97 -4.50 10.36
N LEU A 138 -5.21 -4.94 9.12
CA LEU A 138 -5.53 -6.32 8.79
C LEU A 138 -4.40 -7.27 9.21
N SER A 139 -3.17 -6.93 8.89
CA SER A 139 -1.99 -7.72 9.27
C SER A 139 -1.86 -7.85 10.79
N GLN A 140 -2.02 -6.74 11.53
CA GLN A 140 -1.99 -6.75 13.01
C GLN A 140 -3.12 -7.61 13.60
N THR A 141 -4.32 -7.52 13.04
CA THR A 141 -5.48 -8.30 13.49
C THR A 141 -5.24 -9.80 13.25
N MET A 142 -4.69 -10.19 12.11
CA MET A 142 -4.35 -11.59 11.81
C MET A 142 -3.32 -12.14 12.80
N THR A 143 -2.27 -11.38 13.08
CA THR A 143 -1.23 -11.76 14.04
C THR A 143 -1.83 -11.94 15.45
N MET A 144 -2.63 -10.98 15.91
CA MET A 144 -3.28 -11.03 17.22
C MET A 144 -4.25 -12.23 17.33
N ASN A 145 -5.03 -12.51 16.29
CA ASN A 145 -5.92 -13.68 16.25
C ASN A 145 -5.13 -15.00 16.33
N HIS A 146 -3.99 -15.08 15.65
CA HIS A 146 -3.13 -16.26 15.72
C HIS A 146 -2.57 -16.47 17.14
N GLU A 147 -2.11 -15.41 17.79
CA GLU A 147 -1.62 -15.46 19.18
C GLU A 147 -2.73 -15.86 20.17
N LEU A 148 -3.93 -15.29 19.99
CA LEU A 148 -5.09 -15.66 20.79
C LEU A 148 -5.44 -17.14 20.66
N GLN A 149 -5.47 -17.67 19.46
CA GLN A 149 -5.75 -19.10 19.21
C GLN A 149 -4.70 -19.98 19.88
N LYS A 150 -3.42 -19.62 19.80
CA LYS A 150 -2.31 -20.35 20.44
C LYS A 150 -2.47 -20.34 21.99
N THR A 151 -2.79 -19.18 22.54
CA THR A 151 -3.00 -19.02 23.99
C THR A 151 -4.22 -19.81 24.47
N ASN A 152 -5.33 -19.76 23.74
CA ASN A 152 -6.54 -20.53 24.08
C ASN A 152 -6.26 -22.04 24.09
N ARG A 153 -5.57 -22.58 23.08
CA ARG A 153 -5.19 -24.00 23.07
C ARG A 153 -4.31 -24.37 24.28
N ALA A 154 -3.33 -23.53 24.61
CA ALA A 154 -2.49 -23.77 25.78
C ALA A 154 -3.28 -23.75 27.09
N LEU A 155 -4.26 -22.86 27.22
CA LEU A 155 -5.17 -22.82 28.38
C LEU A 155 -6.09 -24.04 28.44
N GLU A 156 -6.65 -24.49 27.34
CA GLU A 156 -7.47 -25.71 27.24
C GLU A 156 -6.66 -26.94 27.68
N ASP A 157 -5.44 -27.08 27.22
CA ASP A 157 -4.52 -28.16 27.64
C ASP A 157 -4.21 -28.08 29.13
N GLN A 158 -4.01 -26.90 29.69
CA GLN A 158 -3.75 -26.69 31.09
C GLN A 158 -4.98 -27.06 31.96
N VAL A 159 -6.16 -26.62 31.53
CA VAL A 159 -7.44 -26.98 32.19
C VAL A 159 -7.66 -28.50 32.18
N ALA A 160 -7.41 -29.15 31.03
CA ALA A 160 -7.54 -30.60 30.92
C ALA A 160 -6.57 -31.35 31.87
N ARG A 161 -5.31 -30.88 31.97
CA ARG A 161 -4.33 -31.45 32.93
C ARG A 161 -4.77 -31.30 34.38
N LEU A 162 -5.21 -30.10 34.79
CA LEU A 162 -5.67 -29.84 36.15
C LEU A 162 -6.93 -30.63 36.48
N ALA A 163 -7.86 -30.79 35.56
CA ALA A 163 -9.06 -31.61 35.72
C ALA A 163 -8.70 -33.09 35.93
N ALA A 164 -7.74 -33.63 35.18
CA ALA A 164 -7.26 -34.99 35.31
C ALA A 164 -6.55 -35.20 36.66
N GLU A 165 -5.75 -34.24 37.13
CA GLU A 165 -5.07 -34.29 38.44
C GLU A 165 -6.07 -34.28 39.60
N ASN A 166 -7.06 -33.39 39.56
CA ASN A 166 -8.15 -33.32 40.55
C ASN A 166 -8.99 -34.60 40.60
N ALA A 167 -9.24 -35.24 39.46
CA ALA A 167 -9.94 -36.53 39.41
C ALA A 167 -9.15 -37.65 40.06
N ARG A 168 -7.84 -37.68 39.91
CA ARG A 168 -6.93 -38.67 40.57
C ARG A 168 -6.87 -38.46 42.08
N SER A 169 -6.82 -37.23 42.54
CA SER A 169 -6.78 -36.87 43.98
C SER A 169 -8.09 -37.17 44.74
N ARG A 170 -9.20 -37.34 44.02
CA ARG A 170 -10.52 -37.70 44.60
C ARG A 170 -10.82 -39.20 44.65
N GLN A 171 -9.95 -40.07 44.14
CA GLN A 171 -10.10 -41.52 44.33
C GLN A 171 -9.74 -41.91 45.78
N PRO A 172 -10.65 -42.44 46.58
CA PRO A 172 -10.35 -42.88 47.95
C PRO A 172 -9.36 -44.06 47.86
N SER A 173 -8.29 -43.96 48.63
CA SER A 173 -7.33 -45.07 48.85
C SER A 173 -8.13 -46.30 49.23
N GLY A 174 -8.05 -47.35 48.39
CA GLY A 174 -8.80 -48.58 48.55
C GLY A 174 -8.61 -49.17 49.95
N GLN A 175 -9.72 -49.43 50.60
CA GLN A 175 -9.74 -50.29 51.80
C GLN A 175 -9.06 -51.61 51.51
N ALA A 176 -8.00 -51.89 52.25
CA ALA A 176 -7.43 -53.21 52.28
C ALA A 176 -8.47 -54.19 52.86
N PRO A 177 -8.70 -55.37 52.29
CA PRO A 177 -9.58 -56.36 52.90
C PRO A 177 -8.94 -56.85 54.19
N LEU A 178 -9.63 -56.72 55.31
CA LEU A 178 -9.35 -57.38 56.53
C LEU A 178 -9.54 -58.89 56.32
N ALA A 179 -8.42 -59.61 56.27
CA ALA A 179 -8.41 -61.08 56.36
C ALA A 179 -8.74 -61.45 57.82
N GLY A 180 -9.87 -62.18 57.99
CA GLY A 180 -10.22 -62.95 59.19
C GLY A 180 -10.12 -64.43 58.90
#